data_3db84466a8697949b32d51e2d943a8ea
#
_entry.id   3db84466a8697949b32d51e2d943a8ea
#
_cell.length_a   1.000
_cell.length_b   1.000
_cell.length_c   1.000
_cell.angle_alpha   90.00
_cell.angle_beta   90.00
_cell.angle_gamma   90.00
#
_symmetry.space_group_name_H-M   'P 1'
#
loop_
_entity.id
_entity.type
_entity.pdbx_description
1 polymer ?
#
loop_
_entity_poly.entity_id
_entity_poly.type
_entity_poly.pdbx_seq_one_letter_code
_entity_poly.pdbx_strand_id
1 'polypeptide(L)'
;MNKKIDLYSSSYSNYSLETYSEVRLETYGEDYGQTSWVSTEESHEIPELLQLTSDSSVLDIGCGSGGYAVGLAKRIGCRVLGFEINESGVKTANALAEDEKVSDLVKFEQHDASEELPYEDDSFDAIYSTDVLCHVPRRREVLSNTQRLLNPDGKFVFSDALVIGGLISYEELENRCPDGLYFFSPPGINEQLIQESGLKLLEARDTTANCALLSKRWHDAREKRKEALIACEGEENFLGVQRFLAGVHRLTSERRLLRFLYTCSK
;
A
#
# COMPACT_ATOMS: atom_id res chain seq x y z
N MET A 1 12.69 -19.46 -15.93
CA MET A 1 12.61 -18.62 -14.73
C MET A 1 12.55 -17.19 -15.21
N ASN A 2 11.40 -16.53 -15.08
CA ASN A 2 11.32 -15.10 -15.33
C ASN A 2 12.25 -14.42 -14.33
N LYS A 3 13.13 -13.53 -14.81
CA LYS A 3 13.93 -12.69 -13.92
C LYS A 3 12.99 -11.87 -13.05
N LYS A 4 13.25 -11.79 -11.75
CA LYS A 4 12.56 -10.89 -10.85
C LYS A 4 12.75 -9.45 -11.34
N ILE A 5 11.68 -8.72 -11.50
CA ILE A 5 11.72 -7.29 -11.78
C ILE A 5 11.71 -6.54 -10.44
N ASP A 6 12.29 -5.35 -10.43
CA ASP A 6 12.27 -4.47 -9.27
C ASP A 6 11.11 -3.47 -9.43
N LEU A 7 10.02 -3.72 -8.72
CA LEU A 7 8.86 -2.84 -8.72
C LEU A 7 8.98 -1.76 -7.63
N TYR A 8 9.36 -2.17 -6.42
CA TYR A 8 9.31 -1.30 -5.24
C TYR A 8 10.59 -0.49 -5.05
N SER A 9 11.77 -1.13 -4.98
CA SER A 9 13.02 -0.41 -4.73
C SER A 9 13.33 0.59 -5.85
N SER A 10 13.03 0.25 -7.11
CA SER A 10 13.14 1.17 -8.23
C SER A 10 12.20 2.37 -8.08
N SER A 11 10.94 2.14 -7.71
CA SER A 11 9.96 3.21 -7.51
C SER A 11 10.36 4.15 -6.37
N TYR A 12 10.85 3.60 -5.25
CA TYR A 12 11.26 4.39 -4.08
C TYR A 12 12.55 5.17 -4.33
N SER A 13 13.55 4.55 -4.94
CA SER A 13 14.83 5.21 -5.24
C SER A 13 14.70 6.31 -6.30
N ASN A 14 13.74 6.19 -7.21
CA ASN A 14 13.47 7.15 -8.27
C ASN A 14 12.30 8.10 -7.93
N TYR A 15 11.90 8.18 -6.66
CA TYR A 15 10.75 8.96 -6.19
C TYR A 15 10.72 10.38 -6.74
N SER A 16 11.86 11.10 -6.67
CA SER A 16 12.00 12.50 -7.04
C SER A 16 12.20 12.75 -8.54
N LEU A 17 12.33 11.71 -9.36
CA LEU A 17 12.49 11.89 -10.80
C LEU A 17 11.18 12.37 -11.43
N GLU A 18 11.26 13.42 -12.25
CA GLU A 18 10.12 14.04 -12.92
C GLU A 18 9.28 13.01 -13.69
N THR A 19 9.92 12.09 -14.43
CA THR A 19 9.23 11.04 -15.16
C THR A 19 8.37 10.14 -14.27
N TYR A 20 8.84 9.80 -13.06
CA TYR A 20 8.07 9.00 -12.11
C TYR A 20 6.93 9.80 -11.49
N SER A 21 7.15 11.08 -11.16
CA SER A 21 6.10 11.99 -10.69
C SER A 21 5.00 12.16 -11.72
N GLU A 22 5.35 12.39 -12.98
CA GLU A 22 4.38 12.49 -14.09
C GLU A 22 3.56 11.21 -14.28
N VAL A 23 4.20 10.03 -14.15
CA VAL A 23 3.48 8.75 -14.19
C VAL A 23 2.48 8.65 -13.05
N ARG A 24 2.87 9.01 -11.82
CA ARG A 24 1.96 8.99 -10.66
C ARG A 24 0.83 9.99 -10.81
N LEU A 25 1.12 11.23 -11.19
CA LEU A 25 0.10 12.26 -11.44
C LEU A 25 -0.92 11.82 -12.50
N GLU A 26 -0.48 11.21 -13.60
CA GLU A 26 -1.39 10.72 -14.64
C GLU A 26 -2.19 9.49 -14.17
N THR A 27 -1.60 8.63 -13.33
CA THR A 27 -2.25 7.43 -12.81
C THR A 27 -3.31 7.77 -11.76
N TYR A 28 -2.94 8.57 -10.78
CA TYR A 28 -3.72 8.81 -9.57
C TYR A 28 -4.40 10.18 -9.51
N GLY A 29 -3.92 11.18 -10.27
CA GLY A 29 -4.37 12.57 -10.16
C GLY A 29 -3.63 13.38 -9.11
N GLU A 30 -3.01 12.70 -8.13
CA GLU A 30 -2.18 13.27 -7.07
C GLU A 30 -0.90 12.45 -6.91
N ASP A 31 0.16 13.06 -6.44
CA ASP A 31 1.47 12.41 -6.24
C ASP A 31 1.80 12.30 -4.74
N TYR A 32 1.62 11.10 -4.19
CA TYR A 32 2.06 10.69 -2.86
C TYR A 32 3.11 9.59 -2.90
N GLY A 33 3.79 9.39 -4.04
CA GLY A 33 4.73 8.29 -4.22
C GLY A 33 4.08 6.90 -4.25
N GLN A 34 2.82 6.84 -4.67
CA GLN A 34 2.00 5.62 -4.59
C GLN A 34 2.58 4.48 -5.43
N THR A 35 2.56 3.28 -4.84
CA THR A 35 2.79 1.99 -5.50
C THR A 35 1.65 1.01 -5.18
N SER A 36 0.54 1.49 -4.65
CA SER A 36 -0.66 0.75 -4.25
C SER A 36 -1.82 0.96 -5.24
N TRP A 37 -2.96 0.30 -5.00
CA TRP A 37 -4.18 0.43 -5.80
C TRP A 37 -5.22 1.35 -5.13
N VAL A 38 -4.77 2.24 -4.26
CA VAL A 38 -5.62 3.24 -3.59
C VAL A 38 -5.90 4.38 -4.56
N SER A 39 -7.17 4.62 -4.87
CA SER A 39 -7.56 5.78 -5.69
C SER A 39 -7.47 7.08 -4.88
N THR A 40 -7.50 8.22 -5.56
CA THR A 40 -7.54 9.53 -4.91
C THR A 40 -8.74 9.66 -3.97
N GLU A 41 -9.91 9.18 -4.40
CA GLU A 41 -11.12 9.17 -3.59
C GLU A 41 -10.93 8.35 -2.32
N GLU A 42 -10.37 7.13 -2.42
CA GLU A 42 -10.05 6.30 -1.25
C GLU A 42 -9.02 6.98 -0.34
N SER A 43 -8.00 7.62 -0.91
CA SER A 43 -6.97 8.31 -0.13
C SER A 43 -7.53 9.50 0.69
N HIS A 44 -8.58 10.14 0.19
CA HIS A 44 -9.28 11.21 0.89
C HIS A 44 -10.30 10.67 1.90
N GLU A 45 -10.89 9.50 1.66
CA GLU A 45 -11.87 8.86 2.55
C GLU A 45 -11.22 8.16 3.76
N ILE A 46 -10.03 7.57 3.61
CA ILE A 46 -9.34 6.86 4.70
C ILE A 46 -9.25 7.69 6.00
N PRO A 47 -8.85 8.98 5.98
CA PRO A 47 -8.83 9.81 7.20
C PRO A 47 -10.21 9.97 7.86
N GLU A 48 -11.29 10.00 7.07
CA GLU A 48 -12.66 10.10 7.58
C GLU A 48 -13.10 8.79 8.22
N LEU A 49 -12.79 7.64 7.59
CA LEU A 49 -13.04 6.30 8.13
C LEU A 49 -12.30 6.08 9.45
N LEU A 50 -11.08 6.61 9.56
CA LEU A 50 -10.24 6.58 10.75
C LEU A 50 -10.61 7.65 11.78
N GLN A 51 -11.48 8.61 11.44
CA GLN A 51 -11.89 9.74 12.29
C GLN A 51 -10.70 10.60 12.77
N LEU A 52 -9.73 10.85 11.87
CA LEU A 52 -8.51 11.58 12.23
C LEU A 52 -8.76 13.05 12.57
N THR A 53 -8.04 13.51 13.58
CA THR A 53 -7.94 14.92 13.99
C THR A 53 -6.48 15.32 14.12
N SER A 54 -6.20 16.60 14.37
CA SER A 54 -4.83 17.08 14.63
C SER A 54 -4.17 16.45 15.87
N ASP A 55 -4.95 15.94 16.79
CA ASP A 55 -4.44 15.32 18.02
C ASP A 55 -4.14 13.83 17.84
N SER A 56 -4.58 13.23 16.73
CA SER A 56 -4.46 11.80 16.49
C SER A 56 -3.02 11.34 16.37
N SER A 57 -2.74 10.17 16.99
CA SER A 57 -1.53 9.38 16.82
C SER A 57 -1.83 8.22 15.86
N VAL A 58 -1.15 8.18 14.73
CA VAL A 58 -1.45 7.28 13.61
C VAL A 58 -0.26 6.37 13.32
N LEU A 59 -0.51 5.07 13.07
CA LEU A 59 0.49 4.14 12.56
C LEU A 59 0.21 3.79 11.10
N ASP A 60 1.23 3.94 10.23
CA ASP A 60 1.21 3.53 8.83
C ASP A 60 2.02 2.25 8.64
N ILE A 61 1.33 1.13 8.39
CA ILE A 61 1.97 -0.18 8.18
C ILE A 61 2.32 -0.35 6.71
N GLY A 62 3.62 -0.34 6.39
CA GLY A 62 4.13 -0.42 5.02
C GLY A 62 4.01 0.92 4.29
N CYS A 63 4.60 1.96 4.87
CA CYS A 63 4.47 3.34 4.43
C CYS A 63 5.15 3.65 3.06
N GLY A 64 5.92 2.72 2.50
CA GLY A 64 6.65 2.91 1.25
C GLY A 64 7.57 4.13 1.29
N SER A 65 7.40 5.06 0.34
CA SER A 65 8.15 6.33 0.28
C SER A 65 7.61 7.43 1.20
N GLY A 66 6.60 7.15 2.05
CA GLY A 66 6.10 8.06 3.08
C GLY A 66 5.18 9.19 2.59
N GLY A 67 4.98 9.33 1.28
CA GLY A 67 4.27 10.50 0.74
C GLY A 67 2.83 10.62 1.22
N TYR A 68 2.12 9.52 1.42
CA TYR A 68 0.76 9.57 1.96
C TYR A 68 0.74 10.03 3.43
N ALA A 69 1.63 9.49 4.27
CA ALA A 69 1.78 9.91 5.67
C ALA A 69 2.14 11.39 5.80
N VAL A 70 3.08 11.87 4.97
CA VAL A 70 3.43 13.30 4.86
C VAL A 70 2.22 14.14 4.44
N GLY A 71 1.46 13.67 3.45
CA GLY A 71 0.22 14.30 3.01
C GLY A 71 -0.83 14.40 4.11
N LEU A 72 -1.00 13.36 4.93
CA LEU A 72 -1.91 13.36 6.09
C LEU A 72 -1.47 14.39 7.14
N ALA A 73 -0.19 14.40 7.52
CA ALA A 73 0.34 15.36 8.48
C ALA A 73 0.15 16.80 8.00
N LYS A 74 0.37 17.09 6.72
CA LYS A 74 0.15 18.43 6.14
C LYS A 74 -1.31 18.87 6.14
N ARG A 75 -2.23 17.94 5.83
CA ARG A 75 -3.67 18.26 5.69
C ARG A 75 -4.39 18.33 7.03
N ILE A 76 -4.04 17.45 7.95
CA ILE A 76 -4.80 17.23 9.21
C ILE A 76 -4.03 17.76 10.41
N GLY A 77 -2.68 17.72 10.36
CA GLY A 77 -1.83 18.08 11.51
C GLY A 77 -1.61 16.92 12.49
N CYS A 78 -2.05 15.68 12.16
CA CYS A 78 -1.87 14.52 13.02
C CYS A 78 -0.41 14.03 13.04
N ARG A 79 -0.05 13.30 14.09
CA ARG A 79 1.26 12.63 14.17
C ARG A 79 1.17 11.27 13.48
N VAL A 80 2.12 10.96 12.60
CA VAL A 80 2.19 9.68 11.90
C VAL A 80 3.54 9.03 12.14
N LEU A 81 3.52 7.81 12.65
CA LEU A 81 4.66 6.91 12.64
C LEU A 81 4.45 5.90 11.50
N GLY A 82 5.34 5.90 10.52
CA GLY A 82 5.31 4.91 9.45
C GLY A 82 6.43 3.90 9.59
N PHE A 83 6.20 2.66 9.18
CA PHE A 83 7.30 1.73 9.02
C PHE A 83 7.22 0.96 7.70
N GLU A 84 8.39 0.58 7.20
CA GLU A 84 8.58 -0.10 5.94
C GLU A 84 9.73 -1.10 6.06
N ILE A 85 9.62 -2.24 5.39
CA ILE A 85 10.69 -3.25 5.37
C ILE A 85 11.83 -2.85 4.42
N ASN A 86 11.51 -2.09 3.37
CA ASN A 86 12.46 -1.66 2.35
C ASN A 86 13.26 -0.43 2.83
N GLU A 87 14.57 -0.59 2.99
CA GLU A 87 15.47 0.48 3.45
C GLU A 87 15.40 1.73 2.54
N SER A 88 15.30 1.55 1.21
CA SER A 88 15.20 2.68 0.28
C SER A 88 13.91 3.46 0.50
N GLY A 89 12.80 2.77 0.81
CA GLY A 89 11.53 3.39 1.17
C GLY A 89 11.67 4.28 2.41
N VAL A 90 12.20 3.72 3.50
CA VAL A 90 12.43 4.46 4.77
C VAL A 90 13.31 5.68 4.56
N LYS A 91 14.40 5.53 3.81
CA LYS A 91 15.31 6.63 3.51
C LYS A 91 14.62 7.75 2.73
N THR A 92 13.89 7.39 1.70
CA THR A 92 13.11 8.35 0.88
C THR A 92 12.04 9.04 1.72
N ALA A 93 11.32 8.29 2.56
CA ALA A 93 10.27 8.82 3.42
C ALA A 93 10.78 9.86 4.43
N ASN A 94 11.92 9.58 5.09
CA ASN A 94 12.53 10.55 6.02
C ASN A 94 13.06 11.80 5.30
N ALA A 95 13.69 11.63 4.12
CA ALA A 95 14.13 12.78 3.32
C ALA A 95 12.94 13.65 2.88
N LEU A 96 11.84 13.02 2.45
CA LEU A 96 10.61 13.73 2.09
C LEU A 96 10.01 14.51 3.27
N ALA A 97 10.02 13.93 4.48
CA ALA A 97 9.53 14.62 5.68
C ALA A 97 10.35 15.87 6.01
N GLU A 98 11.68 15.81 5.80
CA GLU A 98 12.58 16.96 5.98
C GLU A 98 12.30 18.04 4.92
N ASP A 99 12.24 17.68 3.65
CA ASP A 99 11.98 18.58 2.53
C ASP A 99 10.63 19.29 2.67
N GLU A 100 9.61 18.58 3.11
CA GLU A 100 8.24 19.08 3.33
C GLU A 100 8.05 19.76 4.69
N LYS A 101 9.10 19.79 5.53
CA LYS A 101 9.14 20.45 6.86
C LYS A 101 8.06 19.96 7.82
N VAL A 102 7.85 18.66 7.85
CA VAL A 102 6.88 17.97 8.74
C VAL A 102 7.54 16.92 9.64
N SER A 103 8.88 16.92 9.75
CA SER A 103 9.63 15.94 10.58
C SER A 103 9.26 15.98 12.07
N ASP A 104 8.61 17.04 12.53
CA ASP A 104 8.06 17.11 13.89
C ASP A 104 6.74 16.33 14.04
N LEU A 105 6.07 16.03 12.93
CA LEU A 105 4.78 15.31 12.89
C LEU A 105 4.93 13.89 12.37
N VAL A 106 5.90 13.62 11.49
CA VAL A 106 6.06 12.29 10.90
C VAL A 106 7.45 11.71 11.17
N LYS A 107 7.49 10.39 11.38
CA LYS A 107 8.72 9.63 11.56
C LYS A 107 8.60 8.31 10.83
N PHE A 108 9.70 7.85 10.23
CA PHE A 108 9.72 6.58 9.51
C PHE A 108 10.84 5.67 10.02
N GLU A 109 10.49 4.40 10.27
CA GLU A 109 11.38 3.39 10.84
C GLU A 109 11.39 2.13 9.97
N GLN A 110 12.48 1.35 10.05
CA GLN A 110 12.55 0.08 9.34
C GLN A 110 12.10 -1.06 10.25
N HIS A 111 10.96 -1.70 9.93
CA HIS A 111 10.45 -2.87 10.63
C HIS A 111 9.82 -3.87 9.67
N ASP A 112 9.83 -5.14 10.06
CA ASP A 112 9.03 -6.19 9.44
C ASP A 112 7.67 -6.28 10.16
N ALA A 113 6.59 -6.08 9.41
CA ALA A 113 5.22 -6.18 9.94
C ALA A 113 4.88 -7.55 10.55
N SER A 114 5.63 -8.59 10.17
CA SER A 114 5.46 -9.95 10.69
C SER A 114 6.06 -10.17 12.08
N GLU A 115 6.84 -9.23 12.58
CA GLU A 115 7.52 -9.31 13.86
C GLU A 115 6.76 -8.55 14.95
N GLU A 116 7.12 -8.78 16.20
CA GLU A 116 6.61 -7.98 17.31
C GLU A 116 7.12 -6.54 17.19
N LEU A 117 6.20 -5.59 17.15
CA LEU A 117 6.53 -4.17 17.03
C LEU A 117 6.87 -3.58 18.40
N PRO A 118 7.94 -2.78 18.52
CA PRO A 118 8.47 -2.27 19.79
C PRO A 118 7.70 -1.07 20.36
N TYR A 119 6.37 -1.08 20.20
CA TYR A 119 5.49 -0.02 20.69
C TYR A 119 4.61 -0.55 21.81
N GLU A 120 4.25 0.34 22.74
CA GLU A 120 3.40 0.01 23.88
C GLU A 120 1.96 -0.31 23.41
N ASP A 121 1.22 -1.06 24.22
CA ASP A 121 -0.19 -1.32 24.00
C ASP A 121 -0.96 0.01 24.01
N ASP A 122 -2.07 0.08 23.28
CA ASP A 122 -2.94 1.26 23.26
C ASP A 122 -2.21 2.58 22.89
N SER A 123 -1.25 2.52 21.94
CA SER A 123 -0.41 3.68 21.58
C SER A 123 -0.95 4.53 20.43
N PHE A 124 -1.90 4.00 19.65
CA PHE A 124 -2.38 4.66 18.44
C PHE A 124 -3.89 4.80 18.42
N ASP A 125 -4.37 6.00 18.04
CA ASP A 125 -5.78 6.28 17.83
C ASP A 125 -6.27 5.65 16.52
N ALA A 126 -5.38 5.54 15.54
CA ALA A 126 -5.69 4.98 14.24
C ALA A 126 -4.50 4.23 13.65
N ILE A 127 -4.78 3.17 12.89
CA ILE A 127 -3.80 2.42 12.12
C ILE A 127 -4.33 2.27 10.69
N TYR A 128 -3.46 2.35 9.69
CA TYR A 128 -3.82 1.99 8.31
C TYR A 128 -2.72 1.21 7.62
N SER A 129 -3.12 0.47 6.57
CA SER A 129 -2.20 -0.30 5.72
C SER A 129 -2.79 -0.46 4.32
N THR A 130 -2.09 0.00 3.30
CA THR A 130 -2.63 0.03 1.94
C THR A 130 -1.89 -0.95 1.02
N ASP A 131 -2.55 -2.08 0.70
CA ASP A 131 -2.05 -3.14 -0.19
C ASP A 131 -0.73 -3.78 0.27
N VAL A 132 -0.48 -3.86 1.59
CA VAL A 132 0.73 -4.41 2.21
C VAL A 132 0.52 -5.83 2.74
N LEU A 133 -0.63 -6.11 3.38
CA LEU A 133 -0.87 -7.40 4.03
C LEU A 133 -0.79 -8.58 3.07
N CYS A 134 -1.01 -8.36 1.78
CA CYS A 134 -0.83 -9.36 0.74
C CYS A 134 0.64 -9.76 0.51
N HIS A 135 1.59 -9.06 1.08
CA HIS A 135 3.03 -9.38 1.03
C HIS A 135 3.55 -9.99 2.33
N VAL A 136 2.72 -10.04 3.38
CA VAL A 136 3.16 -10.46 4.71
C VAL A 136 2.78 -11.92 4.97
N PRO A 137 3.77 -12.81 5.23
CA PRO A 137 3.52 -14.23 5.45
C PRO A 137 2.76 -14.52 6.75
N ARG A 138 2.98 -13.71 7.78
CA ARG A 138 2.37 -13.84 9.11
C ARG A 138 1.28 -12.79 9.31
N ARG A 139 0.27 -12.80 8.44
CA ARG A 139 -0.84 -11.83 8.47
C ARG A 139 -1.60 -11.82 9.80
N ARG A 140 -1.72 -12.98 10.46
CA ARG A 140 -2.34 -13.10 11.79
C ARG A 140 -1.59 -12.26 12.83
N GLU A 141 -0.27 -12.29 12.82
CA GLU A 141 0.58 -11.53 13.73
C GLU A 141 0.42 -10.02 13.50
N VAL A 142 0.31 -9.59 12.23
CA VAL A 142 0.02 -8.18 11.92
C VAL A 142 -1.30 -7.74 12.53
N LEU A 143 -2.36 -8.51 12.35
CA LEU A 143 -3.68 -8.18 12.90
C LEU A 143 -3.70 -8.21 14.43
N SER A 144 -2.98 -9.16 15.05
CA SER A 144 -2.83 -9.22 16.51
C SER A 144 -2.05 -8.02 17.05
N ASN A 145 -0.95 -7.63 16.40
CA ASN A 145 -0.21 -6.41 16.73
C ASN A 145 -1.09 -5.17 16.55
N THR A 146 -1.85 -5.08 15.47
CA THR A 146 -2.78 -3.97 15.22
C THR A 146 -3.81 -3.85 16.36
N GLN A 147 -4.41 -4.97 16.77
CA GLN A 147 -5.37 -5.01 17.89
C GLN A 147 -4.72 -4.56 19.20
N ARG A 148 -3.50 -5.02 19.49
CA ARG A 148 -2.75 -4.62 20.69
C ARG A 148 -2.43 -3.13 20.73
N LEU A 149 -1.98 -2.60 19.61
CA LEU A 149 -1.47 -1.23 19.49
C LEU A 149 -2.56 -0.16 19.40
N LEU A 150 -3.77 -0.51 18.94
CA LEU A 150 -4.89 0.42 18.90
C LEU A 150 -5.39 0.79 20.28
N ASN A 151 -5.72 2.06 20.50
CA ASN A 151 -6.51 2.53 21.64
C ASN A 151 -7.90 1.86 21.67
N PRO A 152 -8.60 1.79 22.82
CA PRO A 152 -9.90 1.10 22.95
C PRO A 152 -10.97 1.54 21.93
N ASP A 153 -10.98 2.81 21.52
CA ASP A 153 -11.90 3.35 20.50
C ASP A 153 -11.25 3.48 19.11
N GLY A 154 -10.03 2.96 18.97
CA GLY A 154 -9.18 3.12 17.78
C GLY A 154 -9.76 2.44 16.55
N LYS A 155 -9.40 2.97 15.37
CA LYS A 155 -9.84 2.47 14.07
C LYS A 155 -8.67 1.91 13.27
N PHE A 156 -8.95 0.87 12.52
CA PHE A 156 -8.02 0.28 11.56
C PHE A 156 -8.64 0.19 10.18
N VAL A 157 -7.93 0.70 9.17
CA VAL A 157 -8.30 0.57 7.76
C VAL A 157 -7.17 -0.12 7.02
N PHE A 158 -7.48 -1.20 6.29
CA PHE A 158 -6.49 -1.81 5.39
C PHE A 158 -7.10 -2.29 4.09
N SER A 159 -6.28 -2.40 3.05
CA SER A 159 -6.68 -3.00 1.79
C SER A 159 -5.87 -4.25 1.44
N ASP A 160 -6.51 -5.17 0.71
CA ASP A 160 -5.91 -6.39 0.19
C ASP A 160 -6.33 -6.61 -1.27
N ALA A 161 -5.36 -6.66 -2.16
CA ALA A 161 -5.55 -6.77 -3.61
C ALA A 161 -5.35 -8.20 -4.14
N LEU A 162 -5.23 -9.21 -3.28
CA LEU A 162 -4.95 -10.60 -3.66
C LEU A 162 -6.02 -11.60 -3.19
N VAL A 163 -7.30 -11.18 -3.22
CA VAL A 163 -8.42 -12.08 -2.94
C VAL A 163 -8.83 -12.80 -4.24
N ILE A 164 -8.81 -14.14 -4.23
CA ILE A 164 -9.12 -14.95 -5.42
C ILE A 164 -10.64 -14.92 -5.66
N GLY A 165 -11.06 -14.38 -6.81
CA GLY A 165 -12.47 -14.31 -7.22
C GLY A 165 -12.85 -15.31 -8.31
N GLY A 166 -11.88 -15.97 -8.97
CA GLY A 166 -12.13 -16.89 -10.07
C GLY A 166 -10.90 -17.72 -10.45
N LEU A 167 -10.97 -18.40 -11.58
CA LEU A 167 -9.87 -19.24 -12.06
C LEU A 167 -8.68 -18.37 -12.53
N ILE A 168 -7.50 -18.67 -12.02
CA ILE A 168 -6.24 -18.02 -12.39
C ILE A 168 -5.26 -19.11 -12.79
N SER A 169 -4.65 -19.01 -13.97
CA SER A 169 -3.63 -19.95 -14.43
C SER A 169 -2.30 -19.73 -13.70
N TYR A 170 -1.42 -20.73 -13.74
CA TYR A 170 -0.08 -20.61 -13.15
C TYR A 170 0.72 -19.47 -13.80
N GLU A 171 0.65 -19.31 -15.11
CA GLU A 171 1.32 -18.22 -15.84
C GLU A 171 0.80 -16.83 -15.40
N GLU A 172 -0.50 -16.70 -15.17
CA GLU A 172 -1.08 -15.45 -14.65
C GLU A 172 -0.62 -15.12 -13.23
N LEU A 173 -0.49 -16.16 -12.37
CA LEU A 173 0.08 -16.00 -11.04
C LEU A 173 1.55 -15.57 -11.10
N GLU A 174 2.38 -16.19 -11.94
CA GLU A 174 3.78 -15.78 -12.13
C GLU A 174 3.89 -14.33 -12.59
N ASN A 175 3.07 -13.91 -13.54
CA ASN A 175 3.05 -12.52 -14.02
C ASN A 175 2.53 -11.53 -12.95
N ARG A 176 1.65 -11.98 -12.02
CA ARG A 176 1.14 -11.16 -10.92
C ARG A 176 2.13 -11.02 -9.76
N CYS A 177 3.15 -11.88 -9.69
CA CYS A 177 4.16 -11.93 -8.63
C CYS A 177 5.54 -11.54 -9.15
N PRO A 178 5.75 -10.29 -9.59
CA PRO A 178 6.97 -9.90 -10.25
C PRO A 178 8.17 -9.79 -9.30
N ASP A 179 7.91 -9.46 -8.04
CA ASP A 179 8.90 -9.15 -7.03
C ASP A 179 8.40 -9.55 -5.64
N GLY A 180 9.30 -10.04 -4.78
CA GLY A 180 9.01 -10.34 -3.38
C GLY A 180 8.04 -11.50 -3.13
N LEU A 181 7.30 -11.37 -2.03
CA LEU A 181 6.32 -12.36 -1.56
C LEU A 181 4.90 -11.89 -1.87
N TYR A 182 4.07 -12.84 -2.32
CA TYR A 182 2.66 -12.60 -2.61
C TYR A 182 1.82 -13.73 -2.04
N PHE A 183 0.84 -13.38 -1.21
CA PHE A 183 -0.06 -14.32 -0.55
C PHE A 183 -1.47 -14.12 -1.04
N PHE A 184 -1.91 -15.00 -1.92
CA PHE A 184 -3.27 -15.03 -2.42
C PHE A 184 -4.19 -15.64 -1.37
N SER A 185 -5.30 -14.99 -1.09
CA SER A 185 -6.28 -15.43 -0.09
C SER A 185 -7.62 -15.79 -0.73
N PRO A 186 -8.26 -16.89 -0.29
CA PRO A 186 -9.65 -17.13 -0.64
C PRO A 186 -10.55 -16.05 0.01
N PRO A 187 -11.75 -15.80 -0.55
CA PRO A 187 -12.72 -14.91 0.06
C PRO A 187 -13.06 -15.34 1.51
N GLY A 188 -13.21 -14.38 2.41
CA GLY A 188 -13.59 -14.63 3.82
C GLY A 188 -12.41 -14.85 4.77
N ILE A 189 -11.20 -15.06 4.27
CA ILE A 189 -10.03 -15.28 5.14
C ILE A 189 -9.65 -14.02 5.93
N ASN A 190 -9.70 -12.85 5.31
CA ASN A 190 -9.39 -11.60 6.03
C ASN A 190 -10.41 -11.34 7.13
N GLU A 191 -11.69 -11.54 6.85
CA GLU A 191 -12.78 -11.40 7.81
C GLU A 191 -12.63 -12.37 8.99
N GLN A 192 -12.26 -13.62 8.70
CA GLN A 192 -11.96 -14.61 9.75
C GLN A 192 -10.76 -14.18 10.61
N LEU A 193 -9.66 -13.76 9.99
CA LEU A 193 -8.45 -13.35 10.71
C LEU A 193 -8.68 -12.08 11.56
N ILE A 194 -9.48 -11.13 11.06
CA ILE A 194 -9.91 -9.95 11.82
C ILE A 194 -10.63 -10.39 13.09
N GLN A 195 -11.63 -11.27 12.97
CA GLN A 195 -12.37 -11.77 14.11
C GLN A 195 -11.48 -12.53 15.10
N GLU A 196 -10.58 -13.38 14.61
CA GLU A 196 -9.66 -14.17 15.45
C GLU A 196 -8.63 -13.31 16.19
N SER A 197 -8.27 -12.13 15.65
CA SER A 197 -7.38 -11.17 16.31
C SER A 197 -8.07 -10.37 17.43
N GLY A 198 -9.39 -10.42 17.53
CA GLY A 198 -10.19 -9.64 18.47
C GLY A 198 -10.61 -8.27 17.94
N LEU A 199 -10.26 -7.92 16.70
CA LEU A 199 -10.77 -6.74 16.01
C LEU A 199 -12.23 -6.97 15.61
N LYS A 200 -13.02 -5.89 15.61
CA LYS A 200 -14.39 -5.89 15.12
C LYS A 200 -14.42 -5.36 13.69
N LEU A 201 -14.81 -6.20 12.73
CA LEU A 201 -15.07 -5.78 11.35
C LEU A 201 -16.31 -4.87 11.31
N LEU A 202 -16.16 -3.68 10.77
CA LEU A 202 -17.25 -2.71 10.55
C LEU A 202 -17.73 -2.75 9.10
N GLU A 203 -16.80 -2.82 8.14
CA GLU A 203 -17.10 -2.89 6.72
C GLU A 203 -16.04 -3.70 5.98
N ALA A 204 -16.47 -4.47 4.98
CA ALA A 204 -15.62 -5.06 3.93
C ALA A 204 -16.17 -4.60 2.58
N ARG A 205 -15.49 -3.66 1.95
CA ARG A 205 -15.93 -3.03 0.70
C ARG A 205 -15.11 -3.51 -0.48
N ASP A 206 -15.79 -3.99 -1.51
CA ASP A 206 -15.17 -4.36 -2.78
C ASP A 206 -14.74 -3.11 -3.55
N THR A 207 -13.44 -2.95 -3.72
CA THR A 207 -12.80 -1.85 -4.46
C THR A 207 -12.03 -2.35 -5.68
N THR A 208 -12.39 -3.52 -6.19
CA THR A 208 -11.76 -4.16 -7.36
C THR A 208 -11.76 -3.27 -8.59
N ALA A 209 -12.82 -2.48 -8.79
CA ALA A 209 -12.93 -1.55 -9.91
C ALA A 209 -11.83 -0.48 -9.90
N ASN A 210 -11.43 0.00 -8.70
CA ASN A 210 -10.33 0.96 -8.55
C ASN A 210 -9.00 0.33 -8.98
N CYS A 211 -8.74 -0.90 -8.54
CA CYS A 211 -7.53 -1.63 -8.94
C CYS A 211 -7.47 -1.84 -10.46
N ALA A 212 -8.59 -2.19 -11.10
CA ALA A 212 -8.68 -2.34 -12.55
C ALA A 212 -8.43 -1.02 -13.29
N LEU A 213 -8.98 0.08 -12.79
CA LEU A 213 -8.78 1.40 -13.38
C LEU A 213 -7.34 1.88 -13.24
N LEU A 214 -6.79 1.81 -12.03
CA LEU A 214 -5.44 2.29 -11.73
C LEU A 214 -4.37 1.49 -12.44
N SER A 215 -4.49 0.17 -12.50
CA SER A 215 -3.53 -0.68 -13.22
C SER A 215 -3.48 -0.34 -14.72
N LYS A 216 -4.63 -0.03 -15.33
CA LYS A 216 -4.69 0.42 -16.71
C LYS A 216 -4.05 1.80 -16.88
N ARG A 217 -4.44 2.78 -16.04
CA ARG A 217 -3.87 4.14 -16.10
C ARG A 217 -2.35 4.11 -15.91
N TRP A 218 -1.88 3.34 -14.96
CA TRP A 218 -0.45 3.20 -14.68
C TRP A 218 0.29 2.59 -15.88
N HIS A 219 -0.25 1.51 -16.46
CA HIS A 219 0.29 0.92 -17.69
C HIS A 219 0.38 1.96 -18.81
N ASP A 220 -0.71 2.68 -19.08
CA ASP A 220 -0.79 3.64 -20.18
C ASP A 220 0.12 4.87 -19.95
N ALA A 221 0.21 5.37 -18.73
CA ALA A 221 1.08 6.49 -18.36
C ALA A 221 2.57 6.14 -18.52
N ARG A 222 2.94 4.91 -18.18
CA ARG A 222 4.31 4.38 -18.40
C ARG A 222 4.62 4.20 -19.87
N GLU A 223 3.67 3.67 -20.66
CA GLU A 223 3.89 3.47 -22.11
C GLU A 223 4.15 4.80 -22.83
N LYS A 224 3.47 5.88 -22.47
CA LYS A 224 3.71 7.23 -23.00
C LYS A 224 5.14 7.74 -22.70
N ARG A 225 5.77 7.25 -21.63
CA ARG A 225 7.11 7.67 -21.16
C ARG A 225 8.16 6.58 -21.30
N LYS A 226 7.92 5.62 -22.21
CA LYS A 226 8.72 4.42 -22.40
C LYS A 226 10.22 4.69 -22.48
N GLU A 227 10.65 5.60 -23.35
CA GLU A 227 12.07 5.87 -23.58
C GLU A 227 12.75 6.43 -22.32
N ALA A 228 12.10 7.36 -21.61
CA ALA A 228 12.62 7.95 -20.38
C ALA A 228 12.68 6.92 -19.24
N LEU A 229 11.66 6.07 -19.12
CA LEU A 229 11.65 5.01 -18.11
C LEU A 229 12.70 3.93 -18.40
N ILE A 230 12.87 3.51 -19.66
CA ILE A 230 13.92 2.56 -20.04
C ILE A 230 15.31 3.13 -19.70
N ALA A 231 15.53 4.42 -19.91
CA ALA A 231 16.80 5.07 -19.54
C ALA A 231 17.06 5.04 -18.02
N CYS A 232 16.02 5.09 -17.19
CA CYS A 232 16.14 5.09 -15.73
C CYS A 232 16.23 3.67 -15.12
N GLU A 233 15.40 2.74 -15.62
CA GLU A 233 15.19 1.43 -14.98
C GLU A 233 15.62 0.23 -15.85
N GLY A 234 16.02 0.46 -17.07
CA GLY A 234 16.38 -0.55 -18.06
C GLY A 234 15.16 -1.18 -18.78
N GLU A 235 15.41 -1.67 -20.00
CA GLU A 235 14.34 -2.21 -20.86
C GLU A 235 13.68 -3.46 -20.25
N GLU A 236 14.46 -4.36 -19.66
CA GLU A 236 13.94 -5.60 -19.08
C GLU A 236 12.97 -5.31 -17.91
N ASN A 237 13.32 -4.37 -17.02
CA ASN A 237 12.47 -3.96 -15.91
C ASN A 237 11.20 -3.27 -16.43
N PHE A 238 11.33 -2.33 -17.37
CA PHE A 238 10.19 -1.66 -18.01
C PHE A 238 9.18 -2.68 -18.56
N LEU A 239 9.64 -3.60 -19.40
CA LEU A 239 8.78 -4.62 -20.02
C LEU A 239 8.15 -5.55 -18.97
N GLY A 240 8.89 -5.88 -17.92
CA GLY A 240 8.38 -6.69 -16.80
C GLY A 240 7.25 -6.00 -16.05
N VAL A 241 7.42 -4.72 -15.70
CA VAL A 241 6.38 -3.92 -15.04
C VAL A 241 5.16 -3.76 -15.94
N GLN A 242 5.34 -3.52 -17.25
CA GLN A 242 4.22 -3.43 -18.19
C GLN A 242 3.41 -4.74 -18.25
N ARG A 243 4.06 -5.90 -18.29
CA ARG A 243 3.38 -7.21 -18.25
C ARG A 243 2.61 -7.40 -16.93
N PHE A 244 3.22 -7.03 -15.80
CA PHE A 244 2.58 -7.05 -14.49
C PHE A 244 1.31 -6.21 -14.48
N LEU A 245 1.38 -4.94 -14.88
CA LEU A 245 0.25 -4.01 -14.89
C LEU A 245 -0.89 -4.48 -15.80
N ALA A 246 -0.56 -4.98 -17.01
CA ALA A 246 -1.53 -5.57 -17.93
C ALA A 246 -2.21 -6.81 -17.32
N GLY A 247 -1.44 -7.65 -16.61
CA GLY A 247 -1.95 -8.83 -15.89
C GLY A 247 -2.90 -8.44 -14.76
N VAL A 248 -2.53 -7.45 -13.94
CA VAL A 248 -3.41 -6.91 -12.88
C VAL A 248 -4.71 -6.39 -13.48
N HIS A 249 -4.61 -5.53 -14.50
CA HIS A 249 -5.80 -4.97 -15.16
C HIS A 249 -6.74 -6.06 -15.65
N ARG A 250 -6.22 -7.06 -16.37
CA ARG A 250 -7.03 -8.17 -16.89
C ARG A 250 -7.72 -8.96 -15.78
N LEU A 251 -6.96 -9.43 -14.78
CA LEU A 251 -7.49 -10.24 -13.69
C LEU A 251 -8.55 -9.52 -12.86
N THR A 252 -8.36 -8.21 -12.61
CA THR A 252 -9.31 -7.42 -11.83
C THR A 252 -10.53 -6.99 -12.64
N SER A 253 -10.37 -6.64 -13.92
CA SER A 253 -11.49 -6.34 -14.83
C SER A 253 -12.41 -7.54 -15.04
N GLU A 254 -11.84 -8.76 -15.12
CA GLU A 254 -12.58 -10.02 -15.21
C GLU A 254 -13.05 -10.55 -13.84
N ARG A 255 -12.75 -9.80 -12.76
CA ARG A 255 -13.08 -10.16 -11.36
C ARG A 255 -12.58 -11.54 -10.94
N ARG A 256 -11.48 -12.00 -11.53
CA ARG A 256 -10.78 -13.22 -11.13
C ARG A 256 -9.81 -13.00 -9.99
N LEU A 257 -9.35 -11.75 -9.82
CA LEU A 257 -8.65 -11.26 -8.66
C LEU A 257 -9.40 -10.03 -8.12
N LEU A 258 -9.63 -9.98 -6.83
CA LEU A 258 -10.43 -8.96 -6.17
C LEU A 258 -9.57 -8.15 -5.21
N ARG A 259 -9.99 -6.89 -4.99
CA ARG A 259 -9.43 -6.00 -3.96
C ARG A 259 -10.53 -5.54 -3.03
N PHE A 260 -10.26 -5.62 -1.74
CA PHE A 260 -11.16 -5.15 -0.68
C PHE A 260 -10.49 -4.09 0.18
N LEU A 261 -11.30 -3.15 0.65
CA LEU A 261 -10.98 -2.22 1.73
C LEU A 261 -11.76 -2.67 2.97
N TYR A 262 -11.04 -2.89 4.06
CA TYR A 262 -11.61 -3.33 5.34
C TYR A 262 -11.51 -2.19 6.35
N THR A 263 -12.61 -1.91 7.03
CA THR A 263 -12.67 -0.96 8.16
C THR A 263 -12.98 -1.73 9.43
N CYS A 264 -12.14 -1.56 10.44
CA CYS A 264 -12.23 -2.26 11.71
C CYS A 264 -12.18 -1.28 12.89
N SER A 265 -12.60 -1.75 14.08
CA SER A 265 -12.35 -1.11 15.36
C SER A 265 -11.74 -2.12 16.34
N LYS A 266 -11.07 -1.59 17.39
CA LYS A 266 -10.66 -2.39 18.52
C LYS A 266 -11.85 -2.92 19.29
#